data_7be3eecb3286385a23ca6326db3e737b
#
_entry.id   7be3eecb3286385a23ca6326db3e737b
#
_cell.length_a   1.000
_cell.length_b   1.000
_cell.length_c   1.000
_cell.angle_alpha   90.00
_cell.angle_beta   90.00
_cell.angle_gamma   90.00
#
_symmetry.space_group_name_H-M   'P 1'
#
loop_
_entity.id
_entity.type
_entity.pdbx_description
1 polymer ?
#
loop_
_entity_poly.entity_id
_entity_poly.type
_entity_poly.pdbx_seq_one_letter_code
_entity_poly.pdbx_strand_id
1 'polypeptide(L)'
;MKKTAQYTTTSSYETLNEFTENTNNVWLVFHGIGYLSRFFIRYFHGLNPEENYIICPQAPAKYYKDTNYKHVGSSWLTKEDTQIETENVLNYIDAVIENEGITSKHNLIVLGYSQGVSIASRWIGKRKRQAEKLICVSGVFPVELKAEDFTHCPNLKVVHSVGSNDEIFDPKNVKKQEERMLQIFPQTQFINHEFGHKLQGELLNNYKEI
;
A
#
# COMPACT_ATOMS: atom_id res chain seq x y z
N MET A 1 18.30 -17.48 -24.63
CA MET A 1 18.47 -16.01 -24.54
C MET A 1 17.12 -15.43 -24.11
N LYS A 2 17.06 -14.70 -23.00
CA LYS A 2 15.84 -14.02 -22.53
C LYS A 2 15.59 -12.78 -23.39
N LYS A 3 14.33 -12.57 -23.79
CA LYS A 3 13.88 -11.41 -24.56
C LYS A 3 12.64 -10.82 -23.89
N THR A 4 12.36 -9.54 -24.12
CA THR A 4 11.19 -8.83 -23.64
C THR A 4 10.37 -8.30 -24.81
N ALA A 5 9.06 -8.16 -24.60
CA ALA A 5 8.16 -7.48 -25.51
C ALA A 5 7.26 -6.54 -24.72
N GLN A 6 6.94 -5.38 -25.27
CA GLN A 6 5.98 -4.47 -24.71
C GLN A 6 4.58 -4.76 -25.28
N TYR A 7 3.57 -4.69 -24.42
CA TYR A 7 2.17 -4.85 -24.81
C TYR A 7 1.27 -4.02 -23.87
N THR A 8 0.09 -3.68 -24.34
CA THR A 8 -0.90 -2.98 -23.53
C THR A 8 -1.77 -3.97 -22.78
N THR A 9 -2.01 -3.72 -21.49
CA THR A 9 -2.89 -4.52 -20.64
C THR A 9 -3.86 -3.65 -19.88
N THR A 10 -4.98 -4.23 -19.43
CA THR A 10 -5.98 -3.58 -18.60
C THR A 10 -6.04 -4.29 -17.25
N SER A 11 -5.96 -3.53 -16.16
CA SER A 11 -6.10 -4.04 -14.80
C SER A 11 -7.27 -3.33 -14.10
N SER A 12 -7.96 -4.06 -13.23
CA SER A 12 -9.10 -3.54 -12.47
C SER A 12 -8.65 -2.94 -11.15
N TYR A 13 -9.45 -2.03 -10.63
CA TYR A 13 -9.38 -1.55 -9.24
C TYR A 13 -10.80 -1.39 -8.69
N GLU A 14 -10.91 -1.31 -7.38
CA GLU A 14 -12.18 -1.08 -6.67
C GLU A 14 -12.15 0.31 -6.05
N THR A 15 -13.31 0.95 -5.95
CA THR A 15 -13.49 2.17 -5.17
C THR A 15 -14.58 1.98 -4.13
N LEU A 16 -14.51 2.76 -3.04
CA LEU A 16 -15.51 2.77 -1.99
C LEU A 16 -15.84 4.21 -1.61
N ASN A 17 -17.12 4.49 -1.40
CA ASN A 17 -17.75 5.78 -1.22
C ASN A 17 -17.78 6.62 -2.51
N GLU A 18 -18.30 7.83 -2.43
CA GLU A 18 -18.33 8.77 -3.55
C GLU A 18 -17.25 9.84 -3.40
N PHE A 19 -16.61 10.20 -4.50
CA PHE A 19 -15.67 11.30 -4.54
C PHE A 19 -16.44 12.60 -4.80
N THR A 20 -16.54 13.45 -3.77
CA THR A 20 -17.33 14.68 -3.79
C THR A 20 -16.51 15.88 -3.31
N GLU A 21 -17.08 17.07 -3.34
CA GLU A 21 -16.47 18.29 -2.78
C GLU A 21 -16.23 18.20 -1.27
N ASN A 22 -16.95 17.33 -0.56
CA ASN A 22 -16.81 17.10 0.88
C ASN A 22 -15.75 16.05 1.21
N THR A 23 -15.15 15.39 0.21
CA THR A 23 -14.11 14.40 0.41
C THR A 23 -12.84 15.06 0.94
N ASN A 24 -12.54 14.85 2.22
CA ASN A 24 -11.35 15.38 2.87
C ASN A 24 -10.11 14.51 2.60
N ASN A 25 -10.29 13.19 2.56
CA ASN A 25 -9.21 12.22 2.45
C ASN A 25 -9.43 11.28 1.27
N VAL A 26 -8.41 11.11 0.46
CA VAL A 26 -8.34 10.08 -0.56
C VAL A 26 -7.37 9.00 -0.07
N TRP A 27 -7.85 7.78 0.04
CA TRP A 27 -7.07 6.64 0.45
C TRP A 27 -6.68 5.79 -0.76
N LEU A 28 -5.38 5.66 -1.02
CA LEU A 28 -4.85 4.71 -1.98
C LEU A 28 -4.31 3.50 -1.21
N VAL A 29 -4.97 2.35 -1.35
CA VAL A 29 -4.72 1.21 -0.46
C VAL A 29 -4.27 -0.03 -1.22
N PHE A 30 -3.18 -0.65 -0.74
CA PHE A 30 -2.52 -1.80 -1.37
C PHE A 30 -2.63 -3.03 -0.48
N HIS A 31 -3.31 -4.06 -0.97
CA HIS A 31 -3.52 -5.31 -0.24
C HIS A 31 -2.27 -6.20 -0.16
N GLY A 32 -2.30 -7.17 0.74
CA GLY A 32 -1.25 -8.21 0.86
C GLY A 32 -1.33 -9.27 -0.23
N ILE A 33 -0.27 -10.11 -0.30
CA ILE A 33 -0.28 -11.29 -1.19
C ILE A 33 -1.44 -12.22 -0.85
N GLY A 34 -2.05 -12.81 -1.85
CA GLY A 34 -3.18 -13.73 -1.70
C GLY A 34 -4.55 -13.06 -1.55
N TYR A 35 -4.60 -11.73 -1.42
CA TYR A 35 -5.84 -10.97 -1.40
C TYR A 35 -6.30 -10.59 -2.82
N LEU A 36 -7.57 -10.20 -2.91
CA LEU A 36 -8.15 -9.48 -4.05
C LEU A 36 -8.71 -8.14 -3.56
N SER A 37 -8.59 -7.09 -4.38
CA SER A 37 -9.03 -5.72 -4.05
C SER A 37 -10.47 -5.67 -3.54
N ARG A 38 -11.41 -6.39 -4.20
CA ARG A 38 -12.84 -6.47 -3.85
C ARG A 38 -13.14 -7.00 -2.44
N PHE A 39 -12.20 -7.75 -1.84
CA PHE A 39 -12.33 -8.21 -0.46
C PHE A 39 -11.56 -7.31 0.49
N PHE A 40 -10.40 -6.82 0.07
CA PHE A 40 -9.56 -5.96 0.89
C PHE A 40 -10.20 -4.60 1.16
N ILE A 41 -10.87 -4.02 0.18
CA ILE A 41 -11.53 -2.71 0.34
C ILE A 41 -12.59 -2.71 1.45
N ARG A 42 -13.13 -3.87 1.80
CA ARG A 42 -14.15 -4.02 2.87
C ARG A 42 -13.65 -3.65 4.25
N TYR A 43 -12.34 -3.70 4.50
CA TYR A 43 -11.76 -3.24 5.78
C TYR A 43 -12.01 -1.76 6.03
N PHE A 44 -12.28 -0.98 4.98
CA PHE A 44 -12.43 0.48 5.04
C PHE A 44 -13.88 0.95 5.22
N HIS A 45 -14.86 0.04 5.31
CA HIS A 45 -16.27 0.39 5.51
C HIS A 45 -16.55 1.15 6.82
N GLY A 46 -15.66 1.08 7.80
CA GLY A 46 -15.78 1.80 9.07
C GLY A 46 -15.36 3.28 9.04
N LEU A 47 -14.78 3.74 7.91
CA LEU A 47 -14.45 5.15 7.73
C LEU A 47 -15.71 5.94 7.35
N ASN A 48 -15.79 7.21 7.81
CA ASN A 48 -16.89 8.09 7.45
C ASN A 48 -16.99 8.25 5.92
N PRO A 49 -18.08 7.82 5.27
CA PRO A 49 -18.21 7.82 3.81
C PRO A 49 -18.26 9.21 3.18
N GLU A 50 -18.69 10.23 3.92
CA GLU A 50 -18.75 11.60 3.43
C GLU A 50 -17.35 12.25 3.31
N GLU A 51 -16.41 11.81 4.14
CA GLU A 51 -15.08 12.41 4.22
C GLU A 51 -13.99 11.60 3.52
N ASN A 52 -14.21 10.32 3.28
CA ASN A 52 -13.17 9.40 2.85
C ASN A 52 -13.56 8.68 1.56
N TYR A 53 -12.74 8.85 0.53
CA TYR A 53 -12.81 8.12 -0.72
C TYR A 53 -11.67 7.12 -0.80
N ILE A 54 -11.97 5.86 -1.09
CA ILE A 54 -10.98 4.78 -1.07
C ILE A 54 -10.77 4.22 -2.47
N ILE A 55 -9.53 4.12 -2.89
CA ILE A 55 -9.09 3.52 -4.15
C ILE A 55 -8.23 2.31 -3.82
N CYS A 56 -8.63 1.13 -4.29
CA CYS A 56 -7.96 -0.13 -4.03
C CYS A 56 -7.59 -0.83 -5.35
N PRO A 57 -6.38 -0.58 -5.88
CA PRO A 57 -5.91 -1.28 -7.08
C PRO A 57 -5.79 -2.78 -6.85
N GLN A 58 -6.05 -3.58 -7.90
CA GLN A 58 -5.89 -5.02 -7.90
C GLN A 58 -4.47 -5.40 -8.31
N ALA A 59 -3.77 -6.18 -7.49
CA ALA A 59 -2.46 -6.71 -7.88
C ALA A 59 -2.55 -7.52 -9.18
N PRO A 60 -1.64 -7.31 -10.14
CA PRO A 60 -1.79 -7.82 -11.51
C PRO A 60 -1.65 -9.34 -11.64
N ALA A 61 -0.74 -9.97 -10.87
CA ALA A 61 -0.47 -11.40 -10.97
C ALA A 61 -1.50 -12.22 -10.17
N LYS A 62 -2.57 -12.64 -10.84
CA LYS A 62 -3.61 -13.50 -10.23
C LYS A 62 -3.22 -14.97 -10.33
N TYR A 63 -3.50 -15.74 -9.28
CA TYR A 63 -3.21 -17.17 -9.22
C TYR A 63 -4.25 -17.92 -8.40
N TYR A 64 -4.38 -19.22 -8.64
CA TYR A 64 -5.20 -20.09 -7.81
C TYR A 64 -4.46 -20.44 -6.52
N LYS A 65 -5.13 -20.26 -5.38
CA LYS A 65 -4.58 -20.54 -4.04
C LYS A 65 -4.62 -22.01 -3.67
N ASP A 66 -5.45 -22.79 -4.36
CA ASP A 66 -5.67 -24.20 -4.10
C ASP A 66 -5.68 -25.03 -5.38
N THR A 67 -5.49 -26.32 -5.24
CA THR A 67 -5.46 -27.30 -6.35
C THR A 67 -6.83 -27.55 -6.96
N ASN A 68 -7.90 -27.13 -6.31
CA ASN A 68 -9.27 -27.29 -6.79
C ASN A 68 -9.73 -26.08 -7.65
N TYR A 69 -8.84 -25.09 -7.86
CA TYR A 69 -9.11 -23.87 -8.65
C TYR A 69 -10.32 -23.06 -8.16
N LYS A 70 -10.64 -23.15 -6.87
CA LYS A 70 -11.81 -22.46 -6.28
C LYS A 70 -11.49 -21.07 -5.76
N HIS A 71 -10.31 -20.88 -5.21
CA HIS A 71 -9.93 -19.61 -4.58
C HIS A 71 -8.80 -18.95 -5.34
N VAL A 72 -9.04 -17.70 -5.71
CA VAL A 72 -8.06 -16.86 -6.41
C VAL A 72 -7.44 -15.89 -5.41
N GLY A 73 -6.14 -15.74 -5.49
CA GLY A 73 -5.37 -14.70 -4.85
C GLY A 73 -4.57 -13.93 -5.88
N SER A 74 -3.86 -12.90 -5.44
CA SER A 74 -2.96 -12.16 -6.31
C SER A 74 -1.68 -11.72 -5.60
N SER A 75 -0.68 -11.36 -6.39
CA SER A 75 0.62 -10.87 -5.95
C SER A 75 0.99 -9.61 -6.72
N TRP A 76 1.60 -8.66 -6.03
CA TRP A 76 2.14 -7.46 -6.66
C TRP A 76 3.45 -7.74 -7.39
N LEU A 77 4.36 -8.42 -6.71
CA LEU A 77 5.70 -8.72 -7.21
C LEU A 77 6.13 -10.11 -6.78
N THR A 78 7.06 -10.68 -7.53
CA THR A 78 7.79 -11.88 -7.17
C THR A 78 9.29 -11.62 -7.24
N LYS A 79 10.12 -12.65 -7.05
CA LYS A 79 11.57 -12.56 -7.27
C LYS A 79 11.97 -12.53 -8.74
N GLU A 80 11.05 -12.98 -9.62
CA GLU A 80 11.29 -12.98 -11.06
C GLU A 80 10.99 -11.61 -11.66
N ASP A 81 11.90 -11.11 -12.46
CA ASP A 81 11.78 -9.84 -13.19
C ASP A 81 11.33 -8.64 -12.34
N THR A 82 11.67 -8.65 -11.06
CA THR A 82 11.17 -7.69 -10.05
C THR A 82 11.28 -6.24 -10.49
N GLN A 83 12.36 -5.87 -11.20
CA GLN A 83 12.56 -4.50 -11.65
C GLN A 83 11.55 -4.11 -12.75
N ILE A 84 11.34 -4.99 -13.74
CA ILE A 84 10.38 -4.78 -14.83
C ILE A 84 8.96 -4.75 -14.26
N GLU A 85 8.63 -5.72 -13.41
CA GLU A 85 7.30 -5.81 -12.79
C GLU A 85 7.01 -4.64 -11.84
N THR A 86 8.02 -4.14 -11.13
CA THR A 86 7.84 -2.91 -10.34
C THR A 86 7.44 -1.75 -11.23
N GLU A 87 8.13 -1.54 -12.35
CA GLU A 87 7.81 -0.44 -13.27
C GLU A 87 6.41 -0.57 -13.86
N ASN A 88 6.01 -1.79 -14.28
CA ASN A 88 4.67 -2.09 -14.78
C ASN A 88 3.59 -1.78 -13.75
N VAL A 89 3.80 -2.19 -12.49
CA VAL A 89 2.87 -1.92 -11.38
C VAL A 89 2.78 -0.42 -11.09
N LEU A 90 3.89 0.29 -11.05
CA LEU A 90 3.88 1.73 -10.80
C LEU A 90 3.19 2.51 -11.92
N ASN A 91 3.39 2.13 -13.18
CA ASN A 91 2.68 2.71 -14.33
C ASN A 91 1.16 2.48 -14.24
N TYR A 92 0.77 1.27 -13.83
CA TYR A 92 -0.63 0.95 -13.61
C TYR A 92 -1.26 1.81 -12.50
N ILE A 93 -0.55 2.01 -11.37
CA ILE A 93 -1.04 2.85 -10.27
C ILE A 93 -1.15 4.32 -10.72
N ASP A 94 -0.20 4.81 -11.49
CA ASP A 94 -0.26 6.16 -12.07
C ASP A 94 -1.51 6.34 -12.93
N ALA A 95 -1.85 5.34 -13.77
CA ALA A 95 -3.07 5.36 -14.58
C ALA A 95 -4.35 5.33 -13.73
N VAL A 96 -4.36 4.59 -12.60
CA VAL A 96 -5.50 4.59 -11.67
C VAL A 96 -5.72 5.98 -11.08
N ILE A 97 -4.66 6.62 -10.58
CA ILE A 97 -4.73 7.97 -9.98
C ILE A 97 -5.16 9.01 -11.01
N GLU A 98 -4.71 8.88 -12.25
CA GLU A 98 -5.11 9.76 -13.35
C GLU A 98 -6.60 9.57 -13.71
N ASN A 99 -7.07 8.33 -13.80
CA ASN A 99 -8.48 8.02 -14.07
C ASN A 99 -9.43 8.58 -13.00
N GLU A 100 -8.99 8.59 -11.74
CA GLU A 100 -9.74 9.14 -10.61
C GLU A 100 -9.61 10.67 -10.48
N GLY A 101 -8.79 11.32 -11.31
CA GLY A 101 -8.57 12.76 -11.27
C GLY A 101 -7.91 13.26 -9.98
N ILE A 102 -7.18 12.38 -9.27
CA ILE A 102 -6.52 12.73 -8.01
C ILE A 102 -5.27 13.56 -8.30
N THR A 103 -5.20 14.72 -7.67
CA THR A 103 -4.10 15.69 -7.82
C THR A 103 -3.44 15.99 -6.48
N SER A 104 -2.35 16.77 -6.49
CA SER A 104 -1.66 17.24 -5.28
C SER A 104 -2.49 18.15 -4.36
N LYS A 105 -3.70 18.52 -4.78
CA LYS A 105 -4.63 19.33 -3.95
C LYS A 105 -5.42 18.46 -2.96
N HIS A 106 -5.46 17.15 -3.19
CA HIS A 106 -6.21 16.24 -2.34
C HIS A 106 -5.32 15.71 -1.22
N ASN A 107 -5.91 15.53 -0.04
CA ASN A 107 -5.23 14.93 1.10
C ASN A 107 -5.09 13.41 0.86
N LEU A 108 -3.95 13.01 0.32
CA LEU A 108 -3.68 11.63 -0.09
C LEU A 108 -3.05 10.83 1.06
N ILE A 109 -3.75 9.79 1.49
CA ILE A 109 -3.28 8.81 2.46
C ILE A 109 -2.98 7.51 1.71
N VAL A 110 -1.74 7.06 1.79
CA VAL A 110 -1.29 5.84 1.12
C VAL A 110 -1.09 4.74 2.15
N LEU A 111 -1.81 3.64 2.03
CA LEU A 111 -1.71 2.51 2.94
C LEU A 111 -1.25 1.25 2.20
N GLY A 112 -0.22 0.61 2.71
CA GLY A 112 0.18 -0.73 2.31
C GLY A 112 0.00 -1.74 3.43
N TYR A 113 -0.57 -2.90 3.11
CA TYR A 113 -0.65 -4.04 4.01
C TYR A 113 0.22 -5.18 3.49
N SER A 114 1.08 -5.73 4.34
CA SER A 114 1.97 -6.85 4.01
C SER A 114 2.79 -6.55 2.73
N GLN A 115 2.66 -7.33 1.66
CA GLN A 115 3.32 -7.06 0.38
C GLN A 115 2.97 -5.67 -0.18
N GLY A 116 1.78 -5.15 0.12
CA GLY A 116 1.33 -3.81 -0.31
C GLY A 116 2.19 -2.66 0.23
N VAL A 117 2.87 -2.83 1.38
CA VAL A 117 3.82 -1.84 1.91
C VAL A 117 4.94 -1.56 0.90
N SER A 118 5.43 -2.62 0.27
CA SER A 118 6.48 -2.55 -0.75
C SER A 118 6.06 -1.70 -1.95
N ILE A 119 4.80 -1.78 -2.36
CA ILE A 119 4.26 -1.02 -3.49
C ILE A 119 3.97 0.43 -3.09
N ALA A 120 3.28 0.65 -1.98
CA ALA A 120 2.97 1.96 -1.45
C ALA A 120 4.22 2.84 -1.32
N SER A 121 5.26 2.31 -0.70
CA SER A 121 6.52 3.01 -0.47
C SER A 121 7.25 3.33 -1.77
N ARG A 122 7.33 2.36 -2.71
CA ARG A 122 7.97 2.56 -4.01
C ARG A 122 7.23 3.58 -4.86
N TRP A 123 5.89 3.55 -4.83
CA TRP A 123 5.12 4.49 -5.62
C TRP A 123 5.36 5.93 -5.18
N ILE A 124 5.30 6.22 -3.87
CA ILE A 124 5.61 7.56 -3.35
C ILE A 124 7.05 7.94 -3.72
N GLY A 125 8.03 7.11 -3.37
CA GLY A 125 9.44 7.42 -3.51
C GLY A 125 9.90 7.54 -4.97
N LYS A 126 9.58 6.55 -5.80
CA LYS A 126 10.05 6.51 -7.20
C LYS A 126 9.27 7.41 -8.15
N ARG A 127 7.96 7.59 -7.93
CA ARG A 127 7.10 8.47 -8.75
C ARG A 127 7.07 9.90 -8.24
N LYS A 128 7.79 10.20 -7.17
CA LYS A 128 7.82 11.55 -6.56
C LYS A 128 6.42 12.10 -6.29
N ARG A 129 5.52 11.22 -5.80
CA ARG A 129 4.14 11.57 -5.52
C ARG A 129 4.00 12.27 -4.18
N GLN A 130 3.24 13.35 -4.15
CA GLN A 130 2.86 14.00 -2.91
C GLN A 130 1.86 13.12 -2.16
N ALA A 131 2.09 12.92 -0.88
CA ALA A 131 1.17 12.27 0.03
C ALA A 131 1.26 12.92 1.41
N GLU A 132 0.14 13.00 2.10
CA GLU A 132 0.08 13.47 3.49
C GLU A 132 0.61 12.39 4.43
N LYS A 133 0.28 11.12 4.13
CA LYS A 133 0.58 10.02 5.03
C LYS A 133 0.94 8.73 4.29
N LEU A 134 1.91 8.00 4.82
CA LEU A 134 2.26 6.64 4.45
C LEU A 134 2.04 5.71 5.64
N ILE A 135 1.12 4.75 5.50
CA ILE A 135 0.80 3.78 6.53
C ILE A 135 1.30 2.40 6.10
N CYS A 136 2.24 1.85 6.84
CA CYS A 136 2.86 0.55 6.61
C CYS A 136 2.33 -0.45 7.64
N VAL A 137 1.43 -1.36 7.24
CA VAL A 137 0.82 -2.35 8.14
C VAL A 137 1.38 -3.73 7.86
N SER A 138 1.98 -4.35 8.87
CA SER A 138 2.50 -5.73 8.82
C SER A 138 3.25 -6.04 7.52
N GLY A 139 4.15 -5.15 7.10
CA GLY A 139 4.88 -5.27 5.84
C GLY A 139 6.30 -4.74 5.92
N VAL A 140 7.15 -5.18 4.97
CA VAL A 140 8.55 -4.78 4.90
C VAL A 140 8.73 -3.55 4.02
N PHE A 141 9.33 -2.51 4.57
CA PHE A 141 9.75 -1.33 3.82
C PHE A 141 10.92 -1.68 2.89
N PRO A 142 10.87 -1.35 1.57
CA PRO A 142 11.85 -1.75 0.59
C PRO A 142 13.28 -1.30 0.94
N VAL A 143 14.23 -2.24 0.88
CA VAL A 143 15.61 -2.01 1.33
C VAL A 143 16.39 -1.02 0.45
N GLU A 144 16.01 -0.87 -0.80
CA GLU A 144 16.65 0.03 -1.74
C GLU A 144 16.24 1.49 -1.59
N LEU A 145 15.09 1.77 -0.92
CA LEU A 145 14.61 3.14 -0.73
C LEU A 145 15.41 3.85 0.37
N LYS A 146 15.70 5.12 0.14
CA LYS A 146 16.51 5.99 1.01
C LYS A 146 15.79 7.31 1.28
N ALA A 147 16.32 8.10 2.20
CA ALA A 147 15.76 9.41 2.53
C ALA A 147 15.66 10.35 1.32
N GLU A 148 16.63 10.27 0.40
CA GLU A 148 16.66 11.07 -0.83
C GLU A 148 15.46 10.81 -1.75
N ASP A 149 14.87 9.60 -1.68
CA ASP A 149 13.70 9.25 -2.47
C ASP A 149 12.44 10.01 -2.01
N PHE A 150 12.44 10.57 -0.80
CA PHE A 150 11.29 11.22 -0.17
C PHE A 150 11.45 12.73 0.06
N THR A 151 12.50 13.35 -0.44
CA THR A 151 12.76 14.80 -0.29
C THR A 151 11.67 15.69 -0.86
N HIS A 152 10.89 15.18 -1.80
CA HIS A 152 9.73 15.84 -2.39
C HIS A 152 8.51 15.90 -1.45
N CYS A 153 8.48 15.08 -0.38
CA CYS A 153 7.42 15.03 0.65
C CYS A 153 8.01 15.32 2.04
N PRO A 154 8.52 16.54 2.31
CA PRO A 154 9.22 16.84 3.58
C PRO A 154 8.33 16.69 4.82
N ASN A 155 7.02 16.80 4.66
CA ASN A 155 6.03 16.70 5.74
C ASN A 155 5.30 15.34 5.76
N LEU A 156 5.78 14.33 5.03
CA LEU A 156 5.17 13.01 4.99
C LEU A 156 5.12 12.39 6.39
N LYS A 157 3.93 12.19 6.90
CA LYS A 157 3.71 11.44 8.14
C LYS A 157 3.81 9.96 7.85
N VAL A 158 4.61 9.24 8.63
CA VAL A 158 4.80 7.80 8.44
C VAL A 158 4.37 7.04 9.67
N VAL A 159 3.50 6.06 9.46
CA VAL A 159 3.03 5.13 10.50
C VAL A 159 3.49 3.73 10.13
N HIS A 160 4.10 3.03 11.08
CA HIS A 160 4.43 1.61 10.97
C HIS A 160 3.66 0.85 12.04
N SER A 161 2.82 -0.08 11.62
CA SER A 161 1.96 -0.86 12.51
C SER A 161 2.20 -2.35 12.35
N VAL A 162 2.50 -3.03 13.45
CA VAL A 162 2.76 -4.47 13.48
C VAL A 162 2.06 -5.09 14.69
N GLY A 163 1.48 -6.27 14.49
CA GLY A 163 0.90 -7.05 15.56
C GLY A 163 1.96 -7.77 16.40
N SER A 164 1.85 -7.73 17.74
CA SER A 164 2.73 -8.48 18.63
C SER A 164 2.59 -10.01 18.47
N ASN A 165 1.44 -10.45 17.97
CA ASN A 165 1.16 -11.86 17.65
C ASN A 165 1.25 -12.14 16.13
N ASP A 166 2.00 -11.32 15.40
CA ASP A 166 2.22 -11.53 13.97
C ASP A 166 3.18 -12.71 13.74
N GLU A 167 2.65 -13.80 13.22
CA GLU A 167 3.38 -15.06 13.03
C GLU A 167 4.41 -15.02 11.90
N ILE A 168 4.32 -14.00 11.02
CA ILE A 168 5.18 -13.86 9.84
C ILE A 168 6.44 -13.07 10.17
N PHE A 169 6.37 -12.19 11.16
CA PHE A 169 7.46 -11.30 11.52
C PHE A 169 8.22 -11.75 12.77
N ASP A 170 9.50 -12.07 12.59
CA ASP A 170 10.43 -12.21 13.72
C ASP A 170 10.63 -10.83 14.39
N PRO A 171 10.45 -10.72 15.72
CA PRO A 171 10.63 -9.47 16.45
C PRO A 171 11.98 -8.78 16.20
N LYS A 172 13.06 -9.54 15.99
CA LYS A 172 14.38 -8.99 15.65
C LYS A 172 14.39 -8.28 14.30
N ASN A 173 13.66 -8.84 13.32
CA ASN A 173 13.53 -8.24 12.00
C ASN A 173 12.65 -6.99 12.04
N VAL A 174 11.60 -6.99 12.85
CA VAL A 174 10.76 -5.80 13.10
C VAL A 174 11.61 -4.66 13.65
N LYS A 175 12.35 -4.89 14.72
CA LYS A 175 13.22 -3.87 15.32
C LYS A 175 14.24 -3.31 14.34
N LYS A 176 14.92 -4.16 13.58
CA LYS A 176 15.87 -3.72 12.55
C LYS A 176 15.21 -2.86 11.46
N GLN A 177 13.98 -3.19 11.09
CA GLN A 177 13.20 -2.40 10.13
C GLN A 177 12.82 -1.05 10.73
N GLU A 178 12.36 -1.00 11.97
CA GLU A 178 12.02 0.23 12.69
C GLU A 178 13.21 1.17 12.79
N GLU A 179 14.39 0.66 13.20
CA GLU A 179 15.64 1.42 13.23
C GLU A 179 15.98 2.02 11.86
N ARG A 180 15.78 1.25 10.79
CA ARG A 180 16.01 1.73 9.42
C ARG A 180 14.98 2.77 8.99
N MET A 181 13.71 2.59 9.34
CA MET A 181 12.65 3.57 9.03
C MET A 181 12.91 4.90 9.73
N LEU A 182 13.42 4.91 10.96
CA LEU A 182 13.81 6.13 11.66
C LEU A 182 14.97 6.87 10.98
N GLN A 183 15.87 6.17 10.30
CA GLN A 183 16.93 6.82 9.51
C GLN A 183 16.39 7.55 8.29
N ILE A 184 15.28 7.07 7.73
CA ILE A 184 14.64 7.67 6.54
C ILE A 184 13.59 8.70 6.96
N PHE A 185 12.80 8.39 7.98
CA PHE A 185 11.69 9.18 8.52
C PHE A 185 11.84 9.30 10.05
N PRO A 186 12.59 10.29 10.55
CA PRO A 186 12.87 10.42 11.99
C PRO A 186 11.63 10.54 12.88
N GLN A 187 10.49 10.96 12.31
CA GLN A 187 9.22 11.12 13.02
C GLN A 187 8.25 9.96 12.81
N THR A 188 8.73 8.78 12.36
CA THR A 188 7.88 7.60 12.20
C THR A 188 7.19 7.25 13.52
N GLN A 189 5.88 7.06 13.46
CA GLN A 189 5.10 6.57 14.59
C GLN A 189 4.95 5.05 14.50
N PHE A 190 5.27 4.36 15.60
CA PHE A 190 5.18 2.91 15.70
C PHE A 190 3.96 2.54 16.52
N ILE A 191 3.09 1.71 15.95
CA ILE A 191 1.87 1.22 16.60
C ILE A 191 1.98 -0.30 16.73
N ASN A 192 2.04 -0.77 17.97
CA ASN A 192 1.96 -2.19 18.29
C ASN A 192 0.56 -2.52 18.79
N HIS A 193 -0.01 -3.61 18.28
CA HIS A 193 -1.32 -4.11 18.68
C HIS A 193 -1.28 -5.63 18.92
N GLU A 194 -2.25 -6.18 19.65
CA GLU A 194 -2.26 -7.60 20.03
C GLU A 194 -2.72 -8.57 18.93
N PHE A 195 -3.03 -8.07 17.74
CA PHE A 195 -3.49 -8.91 16.65
C PHE A 195 -2.32 -9.62 15.94
N GLY A 196 -2.64 -10.68 15.20
CA GLY A 196 -1.71 -11.36 14.30
C GLY A 196 -1.50 -10.61 12.96
N HIS A 197 -1.06 -11.35 11.93
CA HIS A 197 -0.82 -10.80 10.59
C HIS A 197 -2.14 -10.45 9.88
N LYS A 198 -2.81 -9.37 10.31
CA LYS A 198 -4.10 -8.91 9.74
C LYS A 198 -4.20 -7.39 9.79
N LEU A 199 -4.77 -6.81 8.74
CA LEU A 199 -5.26 -5.44 8.81
C LEU A 199 -6.52 -5.41 9.70
N GLN A 200 -6.58 -4.46 10.62
CA GLN A 200 -7.74 -4.25 11.49
C GLN A 200 -8.45 -2.95 11.09
N GLY A 201 -9.70 -3.08 10.63
CA GLY A 201 -10.50 -1.91 10.25
C GLY A 201 -10.70 -0.91 11.38
N GLU A 202 -10.75 -1.39 12.62
CA GLU A 202 -10.88 -0.57 13.83
C GLU A 202 -9.70 0.40 14.04
N LEU A 203 -8.49 0.03 13.57
CA LEU A 203 -7.30 0.87 13.71
C LEU A 203 -7.20 1.96 12.63
N LEU A 204 -8.02 1.91 11.58
CA LEU A 204 -7.93 2.87 10.47
C LEU A 204 -8.23 4.31 10.90
N ASN A 205 -9.19 4.50 11.81
CA ASN A 205 -9.46 5.82 12.37
C ASN A 205 -8.27 6.34 13.18
N ASN A 206 -7.62 5.49 13.98
CA ASN A 206 -6.41 5.86 14.71
C ASN A 206 -5.28 6.26 13.76
N TYR A 207 -5.08 5.52 12.66
CA TYR A 207 -4.08 5.87 11.64
C TYR A 207 -4.38 7.19 10.93
N LYS A 208 -5.67 7.54 10.79
CA LYS A 208 -6.10 8.81 10.20
C LYS A 208 -5.73 10.00 11.08
N GLU A 209 -5.89 9.89 12.39
CA GLU A 209 -5.71 10.97 13.36
C GLU A 209 -4.24 11.31 13.65
N ILE A 210 -3.33 10.38 13.44
CA ILE A 210 -1.90 10.58 13.53
C ILE A 210 -1.39 11.46 12.38
#